data_92cdfbc3f7c54b3ee58b53db122dc68a
#
_entry.id   92cdfbc3f7c54b3ee58b53db122dc68a
#
_cell.length_a   1.000
_cell.length_b   1.000
_cell.length_c   1.000
_cell.angle_alpha   90.00
_cell.angle_beta   90.00
_cell.angle_gamma   90.00
#
_symmetry.space_group_name_H-M   'P 1'
#
loop_
_entity.id
_entity.type
_entity.pdbx_description
1 polymer ?
#
loop_
_entity_poly.entity_id
_entity_poly.type
_entity_poly.pdbx_seq_one_letter_code
_entity_poly.pdbx_strand_id
1 'polypeptide(L)'
;SATMADVKISMDDRAGQSSILDDFCYNNNVSKANVYVRLGFLRKVYGILSIQLLATTMIAAFGMFTPAVKLYISQNHWMVGGAFFLSMALLLALMVKRRETPTNYFLLMGFTIVQAFTVAVVVSFYDQMAVLQAFLLTLGVTGGLTLYTFQSKRDFSTWGAGLYAFLMVLLMGSLLQFFLTSSHLEFVLSLGGAVLFSFFIIFDTHMLMHRVSPEEYILATIELYLDIINLFLHILRIIGEARRN
;
A
#
# COMPACT_ATOMS: atom_id res chain seq x y z
N SER A 1 -45.04 24.35 -32.92
CA SER A 1 -43.73 24.31 -33.58
C SER A 1 -42.70 24.80 -32.58
N ALA A 2 -41.84 23.88 -32.15
CA ALA A 2 -40.74 24.22 -31.26
C ALA A 2 -39.82 25.23 -31.93
N THR A 3 -39.45 26.28 -31.24
CA THR A 3 -38.58 27.33 -31.77
C THR A 3 -37.13 26.84 -31.83
N MET A 4 -36.29 27.42 -32.70
CA MET A 4 -34.87 27.08 -32.79
C MET A 4 -34.13 27.24 -31.45
N ALA A 5 -34.62 28.11 -30.58
CA ALA A 5 -34.09 28.28 -29.22
C ALA A 5 -34.39 27.07 -28.32
N ASP A 6 -35.60 26.51 -28.42
CA ASP A 6 -35.99 25.33 -27.61
C ASP A 6 -35.18 24.07 -28.01
N VAL A 7 -34.87 23.93 -29.32
CA VAL A 7 -34.03 22.84 -29.84
C VAL A 7 -32.58 23.01 -29.38
N LYS A 8 -32.09 24.25 -29.32
CA LYS A 8 -30.71 24.54 -28.86
C LYS A 8 -30.49 24.26 -27.38
N ILE A 9 -31.47 24.67 -26.53
CA ILE A 9 -31.49 24.41 -25.09
C ILE A 9 -31.55 22.89 -24.84
N SER A 10 -32.42 22.18 -25.56
CA SER A 10 -32.53 20.72 -25.47
C SER A 10 -31.25 19.96 -25.90
N MET A 11 -30.49 20.49 -26.88
CA MET A 11 -29.23 19.94 -27.29
C MET A 11 -28.09 20.21 -26.27
N ASP A 12 -28.07 21.40 -25.68
CA ASP A 12 -27.09 21.75 -24.62
C ASP A 12 -27.29 20.92 -23.34
N ASP A 13 -28.55 20.70 -22.95
CA ASP A 13 -28.88 19.83 -21.81
C ASP A 13 -28.50 18.38 -22.06
N ARG A 14 -28.66 17.86 -23.29
CA ARG A 14 -28.25 16.52 -23.65
C ARG A 14 -26.74 16.38 -23.75
N ALA A 15 -26.05 17.39 -24.24
CA ALA A 15 -24.60 17.41 -24.28
C ALA A 15 -23.98 17.45 -22.86
N GLY A 16 -24.58 18.25 -21.96
CA GLY A 16 -24.17 18.28 -20.55
C GLY A 16 -24.44 16.96 -19.83
N GLN A 17 -25.58 16.32 -20.13
CA GLN A 17 -25.96 15.04 -19.51
C GLN A 17 -25.14 13.86 -20.04
N SER A 18 -24.77 13.85 -21.32
CA SER A 18 -23.83 12.86 -21.86
C SER A 18 -22.43 13.02 -21.29
N SER A 19 -21.94 14.23 -21.12
CA SER A 19 -20.66 14.55 -20.51
C SER A 19 -20.58 14.06 -19.05
N ILE A 20 -21.66 14.26 -18.27
CA ILE A 20 -21.75 13.78 -16.89
C ILE A 20 -21.80 12.25 -16.84
N LEU A 21 -22.52 11.61 -17.75
CA LEU A 21 -22.59 10.14 -17.80
C LEU A 21 -21.27 9.52 -18.29
N ASP A 22 -20.57 10.17 -19.22
CA ASP A 22 -19.25 9.75 -19.68
C ASP A 22 -18.19 9.89 -18.59
N ASP A 23 -18.25 10.93 -17.77
CA ASP A 23 -17.37 11.10 -16.61
C ASP A 23 -17.59 10.01 -15.55
N PHE A 24 -18.83 9.55 -15.40
CA PHE A 24 -19.15 8.48 -14.44
C PHE A 24 -18.96 7.06 -14.97
N CYS A 25 -19.05 6.84 -16.27
CA CYS A 25 -19.09 5.49 -16.83
C CYS A 25 -17.82 5.05 -17.56
N TYR A 26 -17.04 5.95 -18.19
CA TYR A 26 -15.99 5.57 -19.13
C TYR A 26 -14.57 6.07 -18.83
N ASN A 27 -14.38 7.07 -18.00
CA ASN A 27 -13.05 7.62 -17.73
C ASN A 27 -12.98 8.26 -16.34
N ASN A 28 -13.48 7.53 -15.37
CA ASN A 28 -13.72 8.00 -14.02
C ASN A 28 -12.44 7.94 -13.20
N ASN A 29 -11.47 8.79 -13.48
CA ASN A 29 -10.33 8.98 -12.61
C ASN A 29 -10.53 10.21 -11.69
N VAL A 30 -9.85 10.18 -10.56
CA VAL A 30 -9.97 11.20 -9.50
C VAL A 30 -9.61 12.60 -9.99
N SER A 31 -8.70 12.73 -10.95
CA SER A 31 -8.26 14.04 -11.47
C SER A 31 -9.33 14.76 -12.27
N LYS A 32 -10.23 14.00 -12.90
CA LYS A 32 -11.36 14.55 -13.69
C LYS A 32 -12.63 14.74 -12.85
N ALA A 33 -12.70 14.10 -11.68
CA ALA A 33 -13.84 14.23 -10.78
C ALA A 33 -13.93 15.63 -10.16
N ASN A 34 -15.15 15.99 -9.73
CA ASN A 34 -15.36 17.20 -8.93
C ASN A 34 -14.44 17.20 -7.69
N VAL A 35 -13.95 18.37 -7.28
CA VAL A 35 -13.07 18.56 -6.12
C VAL A 35 -13.60 17.87 -4.87
N TYR A 36 -14.89 17.91 -4.62
CA TYR A 36 -15.49 17.23 -3.45
C TYR A 36 -15.40 15.70 -3.53
N VAL A 37 -15.59 15.11 -4.70
CA VAL A 37 -15.47 13.67 -4.92
C VAL A 37 -14.01 13.25 -4.72
N ARG A 38 -13.08 14.02 -5.28
CA ARG A 38 -11.63 13.77 -5.13
C ARG A 38 -11.19 13.84 -3.69
N LEU A 39 -11.57 14.87 -2.94
CA LEU A 39 -11.24 15.01 -1.53
C LEU A 39 -11.87 13.91 -0.67
N GLY A 40 -13.13 13.56 -0.95
CA GLY A 40 -13.82 12.45 -0.29
C GLY A 40 -13.11 11.12 -0.51
N PHE A 41 -12.67 10.84 -1.74
CA PHE A 41 -11.91 9.66 -2.09
C PHE A 41 -10.55 9.58 -1.34
N LEU A 42 -9.77 10.65 -1.37
CA LEU A 42 -8.49 10.72 -0.66
C LEU A 42 -8.68 10.56 0.84
N ARG A 43 -9.66 11.21 1.43
CA ARG A 43 -9.99 11.05 2.85
C ARG A 43 -10.35 9.61 3.20
N LYS A 44 -11.11 8.93 2.35
CA LYS A 44 -11.50 7.54 2.54
C LYS A 44 -10.29 6.61 2.48
N VAL A 45 -9.44 6.75 1.47
CA VAL A 45 -8.23 5.91 1.32
C VAL A 45 -7.28 6.12 2.49
N TYR A 46 -6.92 7.35 2.81
CA TYR A 46 -5.99 7.64 3.92
C TYR A 46 -6.60 7.35 5.29
N GLY A 47 -7.92 7.45 5.45
CA GLY A 47 -8.62 7.05 6.66
C GLY A 47 -8.52 5.54 6.90
N ILE A 48 -8.80 4.72 5.90
CA ILE A 48 -8.68 3.26 5.99
C ILE A 48 -7.21 2.86 6.19
N LEU A 49 -6.29 3.46 5.43
CA LEU A 49 -4.85 3.23 5.55
C LEU A 49 -4.34 3.52 6.98
N SER A 50 -4.80 4.62 7.57
CA SER A 50 -4.42 5.00 8.95
C SER A 50 -4.90 3.96 9.97
N ILE A 51 -6.11 3.45 9.80
CA ILE A 51 -6.65 2.38 10.67
C ILE A 51 -5.83 1.09 10.51
N GLN A 52 -5.47 0.71 9.28
CA GLN A 52 -4.64 -0.46 9.01
C GLN A 52 -3.25 -0.34 9.65
N LEU A 53 -2.59 0.82 9.49
CA LEU A 53 -1.28 1.08 10.05
C LEU A 53 -1.32 1.12 11.58
N LEU A 54 -2.36 1.71 12.16
CA LEU A 54 -2.56 1.72 13.62
C LEU A 54 -2.78 0.30 14.15
N ALA A 55 -3.65 -0.49 13.54
CA ALA A 55 -3.90 -1.87 13.92
C ALA A 55 -2.61 -2.73 13.81
N THR A 56 -1.85 -2.57 12.73
CA THR A 56 -0.58 -3.26 12.53
C THR A 56 0.43 -2.89 13.62
N THR A 57 0.55 -1.61 13.94
CA THR A 57 1.45 -1.12 14.99
C THR A 57 1.07 -1.67 16.36
N MET A 58 -0.22 -1.68 16.71
CA MET A 58 -0.71 -2.21 17.97
C MET A 58 -0.45 -3.72 18.09
N ILE A 59 -0.74 -4.50 17.08
CA ILE A 59 -0.52 -5.96 17.06
C ILE A 59 0.97 -6.27 17.14
N ALA A 60 1.80 -5.56 16.36
CA ALA A 60 3.25 -5.74 16.38
C ALA A 60 3.86 -5.40 17.74
N ALA A 61 3.42 -4.28 18.35
CA ALA A 61 3.85 -3.89 19.69
C ALA A 61 3.43 -4.92 20.75
N PHE A 62 2.21 -5.41 20.68
CA PHE A 62 1.74 -6.47 21.59
C PHE A 62 2.61 -7.74 21.47
N GLY A 63 2.91 -8.18 20.26
CA GLY A 63 3.80 -9.33 20.02
C GLY A 63 5.22 -9.11 20.53
N MET A 64 5.76 -7.91 20.36
CA MET A 64 7.12 -7.57 20.80
C MET A 64 7.26 -7.49 22.33
N PHE A 65 6.26 -6.91 23.03
CA PHE A 65 6.31 -6.71 24.46
C PHE A 65 5.74 -7.88 25.30
N THR A 66 5.20 -8.91 24.64
CA THR A 66 4.63 -10.08 25.33
C THR A 66 5.55 -11.30 25.15
N PRO A 67 6.35 -11.68 26.19
CA PRO A 67 7.31 -12.79 26.07
C PRO A 67 6.66 -14.13 25.72
N ALA A 68 5.45 -14.39 26.22
CA ALA A 68 4.70 -15.61 25.93
C ALA A 68 4.34 -15.74 24.45
N VAL A 69 3.97 -14.63 23.79
CA VAL A 69 3.67 -14.58 22.36
C VAL A 69 4.93 -14.84 21.54
N LYS A 70 6.03 -14.20 21.92
CA LYS A 70 7.34 -14.39 21.27
C LYS A 70 7.79 -15.85 21.35
N LEU A 71 7.67 -16.48 22.52
CA LEU A 71 8.00 -17.88 22.73
C LEU A 71 7.11 -18.79 21.89
N TYR A 72 5.80 -18.54 21.86
CA TYR A 72 4.85 -19.32 21.07
C TYR A 72 5.16 -19.26 19.56
N ILE A 73 5.47 -18.09 19.05
CA ILE A 73 5.85 -17.91 17.64
C ILE A 73 7.14 -18.65 17.33
N SER A 74 8.16 -18.60 18.21
CA SER A 74 9.44 -19.26 18.01
C SER A 74 9.35 -20.80 18.00
N GLN A 75 8.31 -21.35 18.64
CA GLN A 75 8.05 -22.79 18.64
C GLN A 75 7.18 -23.27 17.46
N ASN A 76 6.49 -22.35 16.79
CA ASN A 76 5.50 -22.66 15.75
C ASN A 76 5.84 -21.97 14.41
N HIS A 77 7.04 -22.23 13.88
CA HIS A 77 7.50 -21.59 12.62
C HIS A 77 6.61 -21.83 11.41
N TRP A 78 5.84 -22.93 11.39
CA TRP A 78 4.87 -23.21 10.32
C TRP A 78 3.77 -22.14 10.18
N MET A 79 3.47 -21.42 11.26
CA MET A 79 2.48 -20.34 11.23
C MET A 79 2.86 -19.19 10.27
N VAL A 80 4.16 -18.93 10.09
CA VAL A 80 4.65 -17.90 9.16
C VAL A 80 4.31 -18.30 7.71
N GLY A 81 4.56 -19.56 7.35
CA GLY A 81 4.18 -20.09 6.04
C GLY A 81 2.67 -20.09 5.84
N GLY A 82 1.91 -20.49 6.85
CA GLY A 82 0.45 -20.43 6.84
C GLY A 82 -0.09 -19.01 6.67
N ALA A 83 0.50 -18.04 7.36
CA ALA A 83 0.16 -16.62 7.24
C ALA A 83 0.44 -16.09 5.82
N PHE A 84 1.54 -16.51 5.19
CA PHE A 84 1.86 -16.14 3.82
C PHE A 84 0.77 -16.62 2.85
N PHE A 85 0.41 -17.92 2.88
CA PHE A 85 -0.62 -18.47 2.01
C PHE A 85 -2.01 -17.88 2.27
N LEU A 86 -2.35 -17.64 3.54
CA LEU A 86 -3.59 -16.99 3.92
C LEU A 86 -3.65 -15.55 3.43
N SER A 87 -2.55 -14.81 3.54
CA SER A 87 -2.42 -13.45 3.01
C SER A 87 -2.64 -13.41 1.50
N MET A 88 -2.04 -14.33 0.75
CA MET A 88 -2.24 -14.44 -0.70
C MET A 88 -3.69 -14.77 -1.06
N ALA A 89 -4.31 -15.70 -0.34
CA ALA A 89 -5.72 -16.06 -0.54
C ALA A 89 -6.66 -14.88 -0.27
N LEU A 90 -6.43 -14.14 0.82
CA LEU A 90 -7.20 -12.95 1.16
C LEU A 90 -7.00 -11.83 0.13
N LEU A 91 -5.78 -11.64 -0.37
CA LEU A 91 -5.50 -10.67 -1.42
C LEU A 91 -6.25 -11.01 -2.72
N LEU A 92 -6.24 -12.26 -3.14
CA LEU A 92 -6.99 -12.72 -4.31
C LEU A 92 -8.50 -12.53 -4.11
N ALA A 93 -9.04 -12.88 -2.93
CA ALA A 93 -10.43 -12.64 -2.58
C ALA A 93 -10.78 -11.15 -2.62
N LEU A 94 -9.91 -10.27 -2.13
CA LEU A 94 -10.06 -8.82 -2.20
C LEU A 94 -10.06 -8.31 -3.64
N MET A 95 -9.21 -8.83 -4.52
CA MET A 95 -9.20 -8.46 -5.94
C MET A 95 -10.53 -8.78 -6.62
N VAL A 96 -11.16 -9.89 -6.27
CA VAL A 96 -12.47 -10.30 -6.80
C VAL A 96 -13.60 -9.48 -6.18
N LYS A 97 -13.59 -9.30 -4.85
CA LYS A 97 -14.67 -8.70 -4.06
C LYS A 97 -14.47 -7.22 -3.71
N ARG A 98 -13.49 -6.54 -4.31
CA ARG A 98 -13.08 -5.18 -3.95
C ARG A 98 -14.20 -4.13 -4.00
N ARG A 99 -15.23 -4.35 -4.81
CA ARG A 99 -16.39 -3.45 -4.98
C ARG A 99 -17.63 -3.85 -4.18
N GLU A 100 -17.63 -5.03 -3.59
CA GLU A 100 -18.77 -5.56 -2.85
C GLU A 100 -18.73 -5.14 -1.37
N THR A 101 -19.50 -4.15 -1.01
CA THR A 101 -19.65 -3.69 0.39
C THR A 101 -20.79 -4.50 1.08
N PRO A 102 -20.63 -4.98 2.33
CA PRO A 102 -19.51 -4.78 3.26
C PRO A 102 -18.40 -5.85 3.19
N THR A 103 -18.50 -6.83 2.28
CA THR A 103 -17.56 -7.97 2.19
C THR A 103 -16.11 -7.52 2.04
N ASN A 104 -15.86 -6.47 1.23
CA ASN A 104 -14.53 -5.91 1.02
C ASN A 104 -13.88 -5.40 2.32
N TYR A 105 -14.64 -4.81 3.22
CA TYR A 105 -14.12 -4.33 4.52
C TYR A 105 -13.73 -5.50 5.45
N PHE A 106 -14.53 -6.56 5.49
CA PHE A 106 -14.22 -7.75 6.29
C PHE A 106 -12.97 -8.46 5.78
N LEU A 107 -12.85 -8.61 4.46
CA LEU A 107 -11.67 -9.19 3.83
C LEU A 107 -10.42 -8.32 4.06
N LEU A 108 -10.56 -7.00 3.97
CA LEU A 108 -9.48 -6.06 4.23
C LEU A 108 -9.01 -6.12 5.68
N MET A 109 -9.94 -6.22 6.63
CA MET A 109 -9.62 -6.39 8.05
C MET A 109 -8.87 -7.70 8.30
N GLY A 110 -9.35 -8.81 7.73
CA GLY A 110 -8.68 -10.11 7.81
C GLY A 110 -7.26 -10.05 7.22
N PHE A 111 -7.11 -9.46 6.05
CA PHE A 111 -5.81 -9.24 5.42
C PHE A 111 -4.87 -8.41 6.30
N THR A 112 -5.35 -7.32 6.87
CA THR A 112 -4.58 -6.46 7.77
C THR A 112 -4.12 -7.20 9.03
N ILE A 113 -4.97 -8.02 9.63
CA ILE A 113 -4.62 -8.83 10.81
C ILE A 113 -3.52 -9.84 10.46
N VAL A 114 -3.61 -10.52 9.32
CA VAL A 114 -2.59 -11.48 8.87
C VAL A 114 -1.27 -10.77 8.59
N GLN A 115 -1.29 -9.62 7.93
CA GLN A 115 -0.09 -8.82 7.70
C GLN A 115 0.51 -8.30 9.01
N ALA A 116 -0.31 -7.84 9.94
CA ALA A 116 0.12 -7.40 11.26
C ALA A 116 0.78 -8.53 12.06
N PHE A 117 0.26 -9.75 11.97
CA PHE A 117 0.89 -10.94 12.56
C PHE A 117 2.28 -11.18 11.95
N THR A 118 2.41 -11.11 10.63
CA THR A 118 3.70 -11.25 9.94
C THR A 118 4.70 -10.20 10.40
N VAL A 119 4.27 -8.95 10.52
CA VAL A 119 5.11 -7.86 11.05
C VAL A 119 5.51 -8.15 12.51
N ALA A 120 4.58 -8.59 13.35
CA ALA A 120 4.84 -8.95 14.75
C ALA A 120 5.91 -10.03 14.87
N VAL A 121 5.84 -11.05 14.00
CA VAL A 121 6.88 -12.11 13.95
C VAL A 121 8.24 -11.51 13.60
N VAL A 122 8.31 -10.69 12.56
CA VAL A 122 9.59 -10.11 12.11
C VAL A 122 10.19 -9.20 13.17
N VAL A 123 9.42 -8.28 13.76
CA VAL A 123 9.95 -7.35 14.78
C VAL A 123 10.39 -8.07 16.05
N SER A 124 9.87 -9.26 16.33
CA SER A 124 10.26 -10.07 17.50
C SER A 124 11.72 -10.52 17.46
N PHE A 125 12.34 -10.55 16.29
CA PHE A 125 13.77 -10.90 16.11
C PHE A 125 14.72 -9.70 16.22
N TYR A 126 14.19 -8.49 16.37
CA TYR A 126 14.97 -7.26 16.43
C TYR A 126 14.90 -6.61 17.81
N ASP A 127 15.91 -5.80 18.11
CA ASP A 127 15.94 -4.96 19.30
C ASP A 127 14.84 -3.88 19.23
N GLN A 128 14.21 -3.60 20.39
CA GLN A 128 13.13 -2.63 20.49
C GLN A 128 13.51 -1.23 19.98
N MET A 129 14.76 -0.82 20.24
CA MET A 129 15.25 0.48 19.77
C MET A 129 15.42 0.49 18.23
N ALA A 130 15.86 -0.62 17.63
CA ALA A 130 15.94 -0.74 16.18
C ALA A 130 14.55 -0.66 15.53
N VAL A 131 13.55 -1.31 16.12
CA VAL A 131 12.15 -1.24 15.67
C VAL A 131 11.60 0.17 15.77
N LEU A 132 11.85 0.87 16.87
CA LEU A 132 11.42 2.26 17.04
C LEU A 132 12.08 3.19 16.01
N GLN A 133 13.38 3.05 15.79
CA GLN A 133 14.10 3.83 14.78
C GLN A 133 13.55 3.57 13.37
N ALA A 134 13.34 2.31 13.02
CA ALA A 134 12.75 1.94 11.73
C ALA A 134 11.33 2.52 11.56
N PHE A 135 10.52 2.48 12.60
CA PHE A 135 9.18 3.06 12.61
C PHE A 135 9.21 4.57 12.35
N LEU A 136 10.03 5.31 13.08
CA LEU A 136 10.15 6.77 12.93
C LEU A 136 10.70 7.16 11.55
N LEU A 137 11.71 6.44 11.04
CA LEU A 137 12.25 6.67 9.70
C LEU A 137 11.21 6.38 8.63
N THR A 138 10.48 5.29 8.73
CA THR A 138 9.41 4.95 7.78
C THR A 138 8.32 6.01 7.78
N LEU A 139 7.93 6.47 8.95
CA LEU A 139 6.93 7.54 9.09
C LEU A 139 7.41 8.83 8.44
N GLY A 140 8.65 9.24 8.68
CA GLY A 140 9.26 10.43 8.10
C GLY A 140 9.41 10.35 6.58
N VAL A 141 9.91 9.23 6.07
CA VAL A 141 10.07 9.00 4.63
C VAL A 141 8.72 8.97 3.93
N THR A 142 7.77 8.20 4.45
CA THR A 142 6.42 8.08 3.88
C THR A 142 5.71 9.43 3.87
N GLY A 143 5.72 10.16 4.99
CA GLY A 143 5.11 11.48 5.09
C GLY A 143 5.75 12.49 4.13
N GLY A 144 7.09 12.54 4.10
CA GLY A 144 7.84 13.41 3.20
C GLY A 144 7.58 13.13 1.72
N LEU A 145 7.61 11.86 1.32
CA LEU A 145 7.36 11.45 -0.07
C LEU A 145 5.91 11.68 -0.48
N THR A 146 4.95 11.47 0.41
CA THR A 146 3.54 11.75 0.16
C THR A 146 3.31 13.25 -0.06
N LEU A 147 3.84 14.10 0.81
CA LEU A 147 3.77 15.55 0.66
C LEU A 147 4.46 16.04 -0.61
N TYR A 148 5.65 15.51 -0.90
CA TYR A 148 6.36 15.81 -2.16
C TYR A 148 5.51 15.48 -3.37
N THR A 149 4.89 14.30 -3.40
CA THR A 149 4.07 13.84 -4.52
C THR A 149 2.83 14.69 -4.69
N PHE A 150 2.18 15.11 -3.59
CA PHE A 150 1.02 16.00 -3.63
C PHE A 150 1.34 17.37 -4.21
N GLN A 151 2.53 17.87 -3.98
CA GLN A 151 2.99 19.18 -4.46
C GLN A 151 3.65 19.12 -5.84
N SER A 152 4.11 17.94 -6.26
CA SER A 152 4.83 17.78 -7.52
C SER A 152 3.91 17.91 -8.73
N LYS A 153 4.41 18.60 -9.75
CA LYS A 153 3.77 18.72 -11.07
C LYS A 153 4.28 17.67 -12.07
N ARG A 154 5.20 16.78 -11.62
CA ARG A 154 5.76 15.73 -12.48
C ARG A 154 4.77 14.59 -12.65
N ASP A 155 4.76 13.99 -13.83
CA ASP A 155 4.02 12.77 -14.11
C ASP A 155 4.90 11.55 -13.82
N PHE A 156 4.54 10.81 -12.77
CA PHE A 156 5.23 9.58 -12.35
C PHE A 156 4.59 8.32 -12.93
N SER A 157 3.52 8.43 -13.71
CA SER A 157 2.78 7.27 -14.24
C SER A 157 3.62 6.37 -15.15
N THR A 158 4.68 6.91 -15.76
CA THR A 158 5.59 6.16 -16.63
C THR A 158 6.57 5.26 -15.88
N TRP A 159 6.68 5.41 -14.57
CA TRP A 159 7.62 4.64 -13.74
C TRP A 159 7.19 3.18 -13.51
N GLY A 160 5.92 2.88 -13.71
CA GLY A 160 5.33 1.60 -13.34
C GLY A 160 6.10 0.38 -13.87
N ALA A 161 6.39 0.34 -15.17
CA ALA A 161 7.12 -0.77 -15.77
C ALA A 161 8.53 -0.96 -15.18
N GLY A 162 9.26 0.14 -14.96
CA GLY A 162 10.60 0.10 -14.36
C GLY A 162 10.57 -0.36 -12.90
N LEU A 163 9.60 0.10 -12.12
CA LEU A 163 9.44 -0.31 -10.72
C LEU A 163 9.05 -1.78 -10.59
N TYR A 164 8.15 -2.28 -11.42
CA TYR A 164 7.80 -3.71 -11.43
C TYR A 164 8.97 -4.58 -11.90
N ALA A 165 9.76 -4.14 -12.88
CA ALA A 165 10.98 -4.84 -13.28
C ALA A 165 11.99 -4.90 -12.13
N PHE A 166 12.20 -3.80 -11.40
CA PHE A 166 13.06 -3.78 -10.24
C PHE A 166 12.54 -4.67 -9.10
N LEU A 167 11.23 -4.69 -8.88
CA LEU A 167 10.58 -5.60 -7.92
C LEU A 167 10.90 -7.06 -8.26
N MET A 168 10.80 -7.45 -9.53
CA MET A 168 11.14 -8.81 -9.98
C MET A 168 12.61 -9.15 -9.73
N VAL A 169 13.53 -8.22 -9.98
CA VAL A 169 14.96 -8.40 -9.66
C VAL A 169 15.17 -8.64 -8.17
N LEU A 170 14.50 -7.86 -7.31
CA LEU A 170 14.59 -8.05 -5.85
C LEU A 170 13.97 -9.36 -5.39
N LEU A 171 12.86 -9.79 -5.98
CA LEU A 171 12.24 -11.08 -5.68
C LEU A 171 13.17 -12.25 -6.05
N MET A 172 13.79 -12.20 -7.22
CA MET A 172 14.78 -13.21 -7.65
C MET A 172 16.01 -13.18 -6.75
N GLY A 173 16.51 -11.99 -6.39
CA GLY A 173 17.60 -11.84 -5.43
C GLY A 173 17.27 -12.40 -4.05
N SER A 174 16.03 -12.23 -3.59
CA SER A 174 15.56 -12.79 -2.32
C SER A 174 15.46 -14.31 -2.35
N LEU A 175 15.05 -14.90 -3.47
CA LEU A 175 15.10 -16.35 -3.67
C LEU A 175 16.54 -16.86 -3.65
N LEU A 176 17.45 -16.16 -4.31
CA LEU A 176 18.87 -16.50 -4.30
C LEU A 176 19.46 -16.41 -2.89
N GLN A 177 19.08 -15.40 -2.11
CA GLN A 177 19.49 -15.24 -0.71
C GLN A 177 19.06 -16.43 0.16
N PHE A 178 17.89 -17.00 -0.11
CA PHE A 178 17.42 -18.19 0.62
C PHE A 178 18.39 -19.38 0.48
N PHE A 179 19.05 -19.52 -0.67
CA PHE A 179 20.03 -20.60 -0.92
C PHE A 179 21.46 -20.23 -0.49
N LEU A 180 21.87 -18.98 -0.67
CA LEU A 180 23.26 -18.54 -0.44
C LEU A 180 23.53 -18.04 0.98
N THR A 181 22.51 -17.60 1.72
CA THR A 181 22.60 -17.07 3.10
C THR A 181 23.76 -16.10 3.32
N SER A 182 23.94 -15.13 2.40
CA SER A 182 25.00 -14.13 2.45
C SER A 182 24.53 -12.84 3.12
N SER A 183 25.23 -12.39 4.16
CA SER A 183 24.91 -11.10 4.83
C SER A 183 25.10 -9.89 3.91
N HIS A 184 26.10 -9.94 3.03
CA HIS A 184 26.27 -8.84 2.05
C HIS A 184 25.11 -8.75 1.06
N LEU A 185 24.64 -9.89 0.56
CA LEU A 185 23.50 -9.93 -0.35
C LEU A 185 22.23 -9.46 0.37
N GLU A 186 22.02 -9.89 1.61
CA GLU A 186 20.88 -9.45 2.43
C GLU A 186 20.86 -7.93 2.62
N PHE A 187 22.02 -7.33 2.92
CA PHE A 187 22.14 -5.88 3.06
C PHE A 187 21.85 -5.14 1.76
N VAL A 188 22.41 -5.59 0.64
CA VAL A 188 22.16 -4.99 -0.69
C VAL A 188 20.69 -5.09 -1.08
N LEU A 189 20.05 -6.25 -0.85
CA LEU A 189 18.62 -6.44 -1.10
C LEU A 189 17.76 -5.54 -0.22
N SER A 190 18.15 -5.32 1.02
CA SER A 190 17.42 -4.44 1.95
C SER A 190 17.54 -2.97 1.53
N LEU A 191 18.71 -2.51 1.10
CA LEU A 191 18.90 -1.18 0.54
C LEU A 191 18.07 -0.99 -0.75
N GLY A 192 18.17 -1.93 -1.67
CA GLY A 192 17.41 -1.93 -2.92
C GLY A 192 15.90 -1.92 -2.66
N GLY A 193 15.45 -2.71 -1.69
CA GLY A 193 14.04 -2.76 -1.29
C GLY A 193 13.55 -1.45 -0.68
N ALA A 194 14.32 -0.83 0.20
CA ALA A 194 13.98 0.47 0.79
C ALA A 194 13.85 1.55 -0.29
N VAL A 195 14.77 1.60 -1.24
CA VAL A 195 14.70 2.53 -2.39
C VAL A 195 13.50 2.23 -3.26
N LEU A 196 13.28 0.97 -3.62
CA LEU A 196 12.16 0.56 -4.47
C LEU A 196 10.82 0.94 -3.86
N PHE A 197 10.55 0.59 -2.60
CA PHE A 197 9.27 0.88 -1.97
C PHE A 197 9.07 2.37 -1.70
N SER A 198 10.14 3.14 -1.50
CA SER A 198 10.07 4.59 -1.50
C SER A 198 9.58 5.14 -2.83
N PHE A 199 10.06 4.61 -3.95
CA PHE A 199 9.57 4.98 -5.27
C PHE A 199 8.16 4.49 -5.55
N PHE A 200 7.77 3.31 -5.05
CA PHE A 200 6.38 2.87 -5.13
C PHE A 200 5.43 3.78 -4.36
N ILE A 201 5.82 4.30 -3.20
CA ILE A 201 5.00 5.28 -2.48
C ILE A 201 4.74 6.53 -3.33
N ILE A 202 5.74 7.04 -4.04
CA ILE A 202 5.57 8.17 -4.96
C ILE A 202 4.65 7.77 -6.11
N PHE A 203 4.91 6.65 -6.74
CA PHE A 203 4.15 6.15 -7.89
C PHE A 203 2.68 5.91 -7.52
N ASP A 204 2.42 5.14 -6.47
CA ASP A 204 1.05 4.79 -6.07
C ASP A 204 0.28 5.99 -5.53
N THR A 205 0.95 6.93 -4.84
CA THR A 205 0.35 8.20 -4.45
C THR A 205 -0.03 9.04 -5.67
N HIS A 206 0.83 9.10 -6.68
CA HIS A 206 0.54 9.81 -7.94
C HIS A 206 -0.62 9.16 -8.69
N MET A 207 -0.64 7.83 -8.80
CA MET A 207 -1.74 7.08 -9.42
C MET A 207 -3.05 7.30 -8.69
N LEU A 208 -3.04 7.30 -7.35
CA LEU A 208 -4.19 7.59 -6.51
C LEU A 208 -4.79 8.96 -6.81
N MET A 209 -3.94 9.97 -7.03
CA MET A 209 -4.39 11.34 -7.31
C MET A 209 -4.91 11.56 -8.72
N HIS A 210 -4.38 10.83 -9.73
CA HIS A 210 -4.55 11.16 -11.14
C HIS A 210 -5.17 10.06 -12.01
N ARG A 211 -5.03 8.80 -11.65
CA ARG A 211 -5.36 7.65 -12.51
C ARG A 211 -6.39 6.69 -11.94
N VAL A 212 -6.50 6.59 -10.62
CA VAL A 212 -7.38 5.62 -9.96
C VAL A 212 -8.82 6.12 -9.95
N SER A 213 -9.76 5.23 -10.22
CA SER A 213 -11.20 5.50 -10.06
C SER A 213 -11.59 5.59 -8.58
N PRO A 214 -12.49 6.49 -8.18
CA PRO A 214 -12.98 6.57 -6.80
C PRO A 214 -13.60 5.28 -6.26
N GLU A 215 -14.02 4.37 -7.12
CA GLU A 215 -14.57 3.06 -6.74
C GLU A 215 -13.50 2.05 -6.33
N GLU A 216 -12.24 2.27 -6.74
CA GLU A 216 -11.09 1.38 -6.49
C GLU A 216 -10.35 1.72 -5.19
N TYR A 217 -11.03 2.31 -4.21
CA TYR A 217 -10.42 2.75 -2.95
C TYR A 217 -9.80 1.61 -2.13
N ILE A 218 -10.33 0.39 -2.23
CA ILE A 218 -9.79 -0.79 -1.53
C ILE A 218 -8.42 -1.17 -2.09
N LEU A 219 -8.28 -1.31 -3.42
CA LEU A 219 -7.00 -1.64 -4.04
C LEU A 219 -5.95 -0.55 -3.80
N ALA A 220 -6.33 0.71 -3.99
CA ALA A 220 -5.43 1.84 -3.75
C ALA A 220 -4.91 1.86 -2.30
N THR A 221 -5.77 1.54 -1.34
CA THR A 221 -5.38 1.44 0.07
C THR A 221 -4.42 0.28 0.31
N ILE A 222 -4.68 -0.90 -0.27
CA ILE A 222 -3.81 -2.07 -0.14
C ILE A 222 -2.43 -1.79 -0.73
N GLU A 223 -2.34 -1.18 -1.89
CA GLU A 223 -1.07 -0.85 -2.55
C GLU A 223 -0.21 0.04 -1.66
N LEU A 224 -0.75 1.14 -1.17
CA LEU A 224 -0.05 2.04 -0.25
C LEU A 224 0.32 1.35 1.08
N TYR A 225 -0.59 0.55 1.63
CA TYR A 225 -0.33 -0.20 2.86
C TYR A 225 0.86 -1.15 2.70
N LEU A 226 0.89 -1.93 1.62
CA LEU A 226 1.98 -2.85 1.34
C LEU A 226 3.31 -2.12 1.08
N ASP A 227 3.30 -0.99 0.41
CA ASP A 227 4.49 -0.17 0.20
C ASP A 227 5.10 0.29 1.51
N ILE A 228 4.27 0.81 2.41
CA ILE A 228 4.72 1.31 3.72
C ILE A 228 5.24 0.17 4.59
N ILE A 229 4.54 -0.95 4.66
CA ILE A 229 4.95 -2.12 5.45
C ILE A 229 6.26 -2.70 4.91
N ASN A 230 6.41 -2.86 3.60
CA ASN A 230 7.64 -3.36 3.00
C ASN A 230 8.80 -2.37 3.19
N LEU A 231 8.56 -1.07 3.06
CA LEU A 231 9.57 -0.05 3.37
C LEU A 231 10.04 -0.17 4.82
N PHE A 232 9.12 -0.28 5.77
CA PHE A 232 9.44 -0.49 7.18
C PHE A 232 10.31 -1.72 7.40
N LEU A 233 9.96 -2.85 6.82
CA LEU A 233 10.69 -4.11 6.99
C LEU A 233 12.11 -4.03 6.40
N HIS A 234 12.28 -3.36 5.26
CA HIS A 234 13.62 -3.16 4.67
C HIS A 234 14.47 -2.19 5.49
N ILE A 235 13.91 -1.10 5.98
CA ILE A 235 14.60 -0.16 6.88
C ILE A 235 15.01 -0.88 8.17
N LEU A 236 14.12 -1.68 8.74
CA LEU A 236 14.41 -2.45 9.95
C LEU A 236 15.60 -3.41 9.76
N ARG A 237 15.66 -4.10 8.62
CA ARG A 237 16.81 -4.96 8.28
C ARG A 237 18.10 -4.18 8.16
N ILE A 238 18.10 -3.02 7.50
CA ILE A 238 19.27 -2.16 7.37
C ILE A 238 19.78 -1.73 8.75
N ILE A 239 18.89 -1.27 9.62
CA ILE A 239 19.25 -0.86 10.99
C ILE A 239 19.76 -2.06 11.80
N GLY A 240 19.11 -3.20 11.69
CA GLY A 240 19.51 -4.42 12.37
C GLY A 240 20.91 -4.87 11.98
N GLU A 241 21.24 -4.82 10.69
CA GLU A 241 22.58 -5.17 10.18
C GLU A 241 23.64 -4.16 10.63
N ALA A 242 23.33 -2.85 10.56
CA ALA A 242 24.23 -1.80 11.03
C ALA A 242 24.56 -1.87 12.54
N ARG A 243 23.65 -2.46 13.33
CA ARG A 243 23.88 -2.66 14.77
C ARG A 243 24.64 -3.95 15.14
N ARG A 244 24.72 -4.90 14.20
CA ARG A 244 25.49 -6.12 14.39
C ARG A 244 26.99 -5.95 14.10
N ASN A 245 27.33 -4.97 13.27
CA ASN A 245 28.70 -4.60 12.92
C ASN A 245 29.22 -3.50 13.84
#